data_2acd8ac30ff330c6dee584601a26224a
#
_entry.id   2acd8ac30ff330c6dee584601a26224a
#
_cell.length_a   1.000
_cell.length_b   1.000
_cell.length_c   1.000
_cell.angle_alpha   90.00
_cell.angle_beta   90.00
_cell.angle_gamma   90.00
#
_symmetry.space_group_name_H-M   'P 1'
#
loop_
_entity.id
_entity.type
_entity.pdbx_description
1 polymer ?
#
loop_
_entity_poly.entity_id
_entity_poly.type
_entity_poly.pdbx_seq_one_letter_code
_entity_poly.pdbx_strand_id
1 'polypeptide(L)'
;MVKAHLICYMLYLTMDEDLRRKQISEVVIKIDSQEFIENMFATALKIDDYLAIVEAVQQTGFIADKDFQKKFNAFFRIRQRSNAWYEEYYKLLREQVKAKRPFECILKALYNVNGKIEVSFSSKLIAAVDPTRPIWDSNVLGKLGCAQEWDDVAKKTPAERIERAVQIYNCMDKAYDKFIASEEGRACIGKFDRILPRYKDKLSNVKKVDYILWGTK
;
A
#
# COMPACT_ATOMS: atom_id res chain seq x y z
N MET A 1 -32.34 16.75 -5.57
CA MET A 1 -31.24 16.04 -4.87
C MET A 1 -29.94 15.91 -5.66
N VAL A 2 -29.93 15.85 -6.98
CA VAL A 2 -28.72 15.71 -7.81
C VAL A 2 -27.82 16.96 -7.82
N LYS A 3 -28.38 18.18 -7.75
CA LYS A 3 -27.59 19.44 -7.75
C LYS A 3 -26.74 19.66 -6.48
N ALA A 4 -27.20 19.20 -5.32
CA ALA A 4 -26.44 19.35 -4.06
C ALA A 4 -25.18 18.46 -4.02
N HIS A 5 -25.25 17.27 -4.62
CA HIS A 5 -24.10 16.36 -4.75
C HIS A 5 -23.03 16.90 -5.71
N LEU A 6 -23.43 17.57 -6.77
CA LEU A 6 -22.51 18.14 -7.76
C LEU A 6 -21.77 19.37 -7.20
N ILE A 7 -22.44 20.21 -6.41
CA ILE A 7 -21.84 21.39 -5.76
C ILE A 7 -20.86 20.96 -4.65
N CYS A 8 -21.19 19.93 -3.87
CA CYS A 8 -20.29 19.35 -2.86
C CYS A 8 -19.05 18.73 -3.51
N TYR A 9 -19.21 18.07 -4.65
CA TYR A 9 -18.10 17.50 -5.43
C TYR A 9 -17.21 18.57 -6.06
N MET A 10 -17.79 19.67 -6.54
CA MET A 10 -17.05 20.80 -7.13
C MET A 10 -16.30 21.62 -6.06
N LEU A 11 -16.90 21.87 -4.88
CA LEU A 11 -16.23 22.53 -3.74
C LEU A 11 -15.11 21.63 -3.16
N TYR A 12 -15.29 20.31 -3.20
CA TYR A 12 -14.29 19.33 -2.79
C TYR A 12 -13.04 19.36 -3.68
N LEU A 13 -13.19 19.63 -4.98
CA LEU A 13 -12.07 19.71 -5.93
C LEU A 13 -11.26 21.01 -5.80
N THR A 14 -11.84 22.08 -5.25
CA THR A 14 -11.20 23.41 -5.29
C THR A 14 -10.48 23.84 -4.01
N MET A 15 -10.80 23.28 -2.86
CA MET A 15 -10.27 23.80 -1.59
C MET A 15 -9.00 23.13 -1.05
N ASP A 16 -8.61 21.95 -1.53
CA ASP A 16 -7.62 21.15 -0.80
C ASP A 16 -6.42 20.64 -1.66
N GLU A 17 -6.40 20.91 -2.96
CA GLU A 17 -5.32 20.43 -3.83
C GLU A 17 -3.99 21.18 -3.57
N ASP A 18 -4.03 22.46 -3.26
CA ASP A 18 -2.81 23.26 -3.07
C ASP A 18 -2.14 22.99 -1.73
N LEU A 19 -2.92 22.76 -0.65
CA LEU A 19 -2.39 22.34 0.65
C LEU A 19 -1.82 20.92 0.58
N ARG A 20 -2.50 20.01 -0.15
CA ARG A 20 -2.05 18.61 -0.36
C ARG A 20 -0.83 18.54 -1.25
N ARG A 21 -0.77 19.34 -2.32
CA ARG A 21 0.42 19.44 -3.19
C ARG A 21 1.64 19.93 -2.44
N LYS A 22 1.48 20.84 -1.49
CA LYS A 22 2.59 21.39 -0.70
C LYS A 22 3.16 20.36 0.28
N GLN A 23 2.31 19.58 0.97
CA GLN A 23 2.76 18.52 1.89
C GLN A 23 3.42 17.33 1.16
N ILE A 24 2.89 16.92 0.02
CA ILE A 24 3.43 15.78 -0.76
C ILE A 24 4.67 16.19 -1.57
N SER A 25 4.82 17.47 -1.95
CA SER A 25 5.99 17.96 -2.69
C SER A 25 7.24 18.11 -1.81
N GLU A 26 7.10 18.16 -0.49
CA GLU A 26 8.20 18.25 0.48
C GLU A 26 8.69 16.88 0.99
N VAL A 27 8.14 15.77 0.53
CA VAL A 27 8.67 14.43 0.83
C VAL A 27 9.97 14.22 0.05
N VAL A 28 11.01 14.87 0.52
CA VAL A 28 12.39 14.56 0.15
C VAL A 28 12.80 13.35 0.96
N ILE A 29 12.76 12.17 0.33
CA ILE A 29 13.28 10.94 0.93
C ILE A 29 14.80 11.10 1.03
N LYS A 30 15.27 11.61 2.17
CA LYS A 30 16.70 11.62 2.50
C LYS A 30 17.07 10.20 2.92
N ILE A 31 17.70 9.46 2.02
CA ILE A 31 18.21 8.13 2.30
C ILE A 31 19.68 8.25 2.67
N ASP A 32 20.02 7.98 3.93
CA ASP A 32 21.43 7.76 4.31
C ASP A 32 21.96 6.53 3.56
N SER A 33 23.08 6.74 2.85
CA SER A 33 23.62 5.72 1.94
C SER A 33 24.16 4.49 2.66
N GLN A 34 24.64 4.65 3.89
CA GLN A 34 25.23 3.55 4.67
C GLN A 34 24.13 2.69 5.30
N GLU A 35 23.16 3.32 5.96
CA GLU A 35 21.99 2.64 6.53
C GLU A 35 21.18 1.89 5.48
N PHE A 36 21.08 2.46 4.26
CA PHE A 36 20.45 1.81 3.12
C PHE A 36 21.13 0.49 2.77
N ILE A 37 22.48 0.42 2.76
CA ILE A 37 23.22 -0.79 2.39
C ILE A 37 23.06 -1.88 3.45
N GLU A 38 23.21 -1.55 4.73
CA GLU A 38 23.11 -2.52 5.82
C GLU A 38 21.71 -3.15 5.92
N ASN A 39 20.67 -2.35 5.73
CA ASN A 39 19.28 -2.83 5.75
C ASN A 39 18.89 -3.64 4.50
N MET A 40 19.52 -3.42 3.36
CA MET A 40 19.22 -4.13 2.11
C MET A 40 19.55 -5.61 2.15
N PHE A 41 20.64 -6.02 2.80
CA PHE A 41 20.99 -7.44 2.92
C PHE A 41 19.97 -8.21 3.79
N ALA A 42 19.49 -7.61 4.87
CA ALA A 42 18.41 -8.20 5.67
C ALA A 42 17.05 -8.25 4.91
N THR A 43 16.88 -7.37 3.95
CA THR A 43 15.68 -7.27 3.11
C THR A 43 15.66 -8.34 2.00
N ALA A 44 16.81 -8.77 1.50
CA ALA A 44 16.92 -9.74 0.40
C ALA A 44 16.16 -11.05 0.67
N LEU A 45 16.22 -11.59 1.89
CA LEU A 45 15.48 -12.79 2.28
C LEU A 45 13.96 -12.61 2.19
N LYS A 46 13.46 -11.41 2.50
CA LYS A 46 12.03 -11.09 2.42
C LYS A 46 11.54 -10.88 1.00
N ILE A 47 12.44 -10.54 0.07
CA ILE A 47 12.10 -10.38 -1.34
C ILE A 47 11.75 -11.73 -1.99
N ASP A 48 12.49 -12.78 -1.70
CA ASP A 48 12.20 -14.12 -2.23
C ASP A 48 10.83 -14.61 -1.72
N ASP A 49 10.52 -14.43 -0.45
CA ASP A 49 9.21 -14.76 0.12
C ASP A 49 8.09 -13.96 -0.55
N TYR A 50 8.31 -12.66 -0.80
CA TYR A 50 7.36 -11.81 -1.50
C TYR A 50 7.10 -12.29 -2.93
N LEU A 51 8.15 -12.58 -3.69
CA LEU A 51 8.03 -13.06 -5.07
C LEU A 51 7.29 -14.38 -5.13
N ALA A 52 7.57 -15.31 -4.21
CA ALA A 52 6.84 -16.58 -4.12
C ALA A 52 5.34 -16.37 -3.81
N ILE A 53 5.01 -15.40 -2.96
CA ILE A 53 3.60 -15.05 -2.65
C ILE A 53 2.91 -14.46 -3.87
N VAL A 54 3.52 -13.49 -4.56
CA VAL A 54 2.94 -12.84 -5.74
C VAL A 54 2.73 -13.85 -6.86
N GLU A 55 3.69 -14.73 -7.10
CA GLU A 55 3.56 -15.81 -8.08
C GLU A 55 2.40 -16.76 -7.74
N ALA A 56 2.31 -17.21 -6.49
CA ALA A 56 1.24 -18.07 -6.03
C ALA A 56 -0.14 -17.41 -6.12
N VAL A 57 -0.25 -16.10 -5.86
CA VAL A 57 -1.51 -15.35 -5.99
C VAL A 57 -2.03 -15.37 -7.42
N GLN A 58 -1.17 -15.28 -8.42
CA GLN A 58 -1.55 -15.36 -9.84
C GLN A 58 -2.09 -16.74 -10.22
N GLN A 59 -1.69 -17.79 -9.50
CA GLN A 59 -2.17 -19.15 -9.65
C GLN A 59 -3.36 -19.39 -8.71
N THR A 60 -4.54 -18.90 -9.04
CA THR A 60 -5.74 -18.76 -8.17
C THR A 60 -6.13 -20.01 -7.35
N GLY A 61 -5.69 -21.20 -7.74
CA GLY A 61 -5.90 -22.44 -6.97
C GLY A 61 -5.25 -22.44 -5.58
N PHE A 62 -4.11 -21.77 -5.42
CA PHE A 62 -3.39 -21.72 -4.16
C PHE A 62 -4.05 -20.86 -3.08
N ILE A 63 -4.91 -19.91 -3.45
CA ILE A 63 -5.55 -19.01 -2.47
C ILE A 63 -6.42 -19.76 -1.45
N ALA A 64 -6.95 -20.95 -1.81
CA ALA A 64 -7.69 -21.82 -0.90
C ALA A 64 -6.78 -22.71 -0.04
N ASP A 65 -5.49 -22.83 -0.38
CA ASP A 65 -4.52 -23.65 0.33
C ASP A 65 -4.18 -23.03 1.69
N LYS A 66 -4.28 -23.83 2.75
CA LYS A 66 -3.99 -23.38 4.13
C LYS A 66 -2.51 -23.07 4.36
N ASP A 67 -1.60 -23.75 3.69
CA ASP A 67 -0.16 -23.48 3.80
C ASP A 67 0.20 -22.18 3.08
N PHE A 68 -0.40 -21.89 1.92
CA PHE A 68 -0.29 -20.59 1.29
C PHE A 68 -0.83 -19.49 2.21
N GLN A 69 -2.04 -19.64 2.78
CA GLN A 69 -2.63 -18.67 3.68
C GLN A 69 -1.74 -18.40 4.91
N LYS A 70 -1.12 -19.44 5.46
CA LYS A 70 -0.18 -19.33 6.58
C LYS A 70 1.05 -18.51 6.21
N LYS A 71 1.67 -18.78 5.06
CA LYS A 71 2.83 -18.04 4.54
C LYS A 71 2.46 -16.59 4.25
N PHE A 72 1.34 -16.35 3.58
CA PHE A 72 0.80 -15.02 3.29
C PHE A 72 0.56 -14.21 4.57
N ASN A 73 -0.12 -14.80 5.56
CA ASN A 73 -0.38 -14.16 6.85
C ASN A 73 0.90 -13.84 7.62
N ALA A 74 1.88 -14.74 7.60
CA ALA A 74 3.17 -14.53 8.25
C ALA A 74 3.93 -13.36 7.61
N PHE A 75 4.00 -13.32 6.27
CA PHE A 75 4.69 -12.27 5.51
C PHE A 75 4.05 -10.90 5.74
N PHE A 76 2.74 -10.78 5.52
CA PHE A 76 2.00 -9.53 5.67
C PHE A 76 1.62 -9.19 7.11
N ARG A 77 2.02 -10.03 8.09
CA ARG A 77 1.73 -9.87 9.53
C ARG A 77 0.24 -9.76 9.83
N ILE A 78 -0.58 -10.55 9.12
CA ILE A 78 -2.03 -10.62 9.36
C ILE A 78 -2.27 -11.57 10.54
N ARG A 79 -2.67 -11.03 11.68
CA ARG A 79 -2.82 -11.78 12.93
C ARG A 79 -4.12 -11.42 13.63
N GLN A 80 -4.61 -12.34 14.48
CA GLN A 80 -5.71 -12.10 15.41
C GLN A 80 -6.98 -11.60 14.73
N ARG A 81 -7.42 -12.32 13.68
CA ARG A 81 -8.70 -12.10 13.00
C ARG A 81 -9.62 -13.32 13.18
N SER A 82 -10.95 -13.10 13.09
CA SER A 82 -11.93 -14.19 13.11
C SER A 82 -11.85 -15.04 11.84
N ASN A 83 -12.35 -16.28 11.91
CA ASN A 83 -12.42 -17.15 10.73
C ASN A 83 -13.24 -16.49 9.60
N ALA A 84 -14.39 -15.89 9.92
CA ALA A 84 -15.22 -15.19 8.94
C ALA A 84 -14.45 -14.06 8.25
N TRP A 85 -13.58 -13.33 8.98
CA TRP A 85 -12.74 -12.30 8.40
C TRP A 85 -11.70 -12.89 7.43
N TYR A 86 -11.04 -13.99 7.80
CA TYR A 86 -10.08 -14.66 6.90
C TYR A 86 -10.76 -15.22 5.66
N GLU A 87 -11.95 -15.80 5.78
CA GLU A 87 -12.73 -16.31 4.67
C GLU A 87 -13.07 -15.20 3.67
N GLU A 88 -13.57 -14.06 4.14
CA GLU A 88 -13.87 -12.92 3.28
C GLU A 88 -12.60 -12.32 2.67
N TYR A 89 -11.51 -12.19 3.45
CA TYR A 89 -10.24 -11.66 2.95
C TYR A 89 -9.69 -12.50 1.78
N TYR A 90 -9.66 -13.81 1.91
CA TYR A 90 -9.19 -14.69 0.84
C TYR A 90 -10.17 -14.83 -0.32
N LYS A 91 -11.46 -14.67 -0.08
CA LYS A 91 -12.45 -14.52 -1.15
C LYS A 91 -12.19 -13.25 -1.96
N LEU A 92 -12.03 -12.12 -1.29
CA LEU A 92 -11.67 -10.84 -1.92
C LEU A 92 -10.35 -10.91 -2.69
N LEU A 93 -9.34 -11.60 -2.16
CA LEU A 93 -8.06 -11.81 -2.84
C LEU A 93 -8.26 -12.55 -4.18
N ARG A 94 -9.07 -13.64 -4.21
CA ARG A 94 -9.42 -14.36 -5.45
C ARG A 94 -10.17 -13.50 -6.44
N GLU A 95 -11.12 -12.70 -5.96
CA GLU A 95 -11.91 -11.79 -6.79
C GLU A 95 -11.03 -10.67 -7.37
N GLN A 96 -10.08 -10.17 -6.59
CA GLN A 96 -9.16 -9.11 -7.00
C GLN A 96 -8.26 -9.55 -8.17
N VAL A 97 -7.80 -10.79 -8.19
CA VAL A 97 -7.04 -11.35 -9.33
C VAL A 97 -7.83 -11.24 -10.62
N LYS A 98 -9.16 -11.45 -10.55
CA LYS A 98 -10.05 -11.43 -11.73
C LYS A 98 -10.50 -10.02 -12.13
N ALA A 99 -10.85 -9.19 -11.17
CA ALA A 99 -11.63 -7.96 -11.41
C ALA A 99 -10.91 -6.65 -11.07
N LYS A 100 -9.75 -6.68 -10.39
CA LYS A 100 -8.96 -5.49 -9.99
C LYS A 100 -9.83 -4.36 -9.42
N ARG A 101 -10.59 -4.67 -8.37
CA ARG A 101 -11.48 -3.70 -7.72
C ARG A 101 -10.71 -2.54 -7.09
N PRO A 102 -11.30 -1.33 -7.02
CA PRO A 102 -10.73 -0.19 -6.32
C PRO A 102 -10.48 -0.47 -4.83
N PHE A 103 -9.50 0.23 -4.24
CA PHE A 103 -9.16 0.14 -2.82
C PHE A 103 -10.38 0.33 -1.91
N GLU A 104 -11.24 1.29 -2.23
CA GLU A 104 -12.48 1.57 -1.48
C GLU A 104 -13.39 0.34 -1.38
N CYS A 105 -13.53 -0.43 -2.46
CA CYS A 105 -14.39 -1.62 -2.48
C CYS A 105 -13.88 -2.70 -1.53
N ILE A 106 -12.56 -2.93 -1.52
CA ILE A 106 -11.93 -3.89 -0.60
C ILE A 106 -12.06 -3.42 0.85
N LEU A 107 -11.80 -2.14 1.11
CA LEU A 107 -11.89 -1.54 2.44
C LEU A 107 -13.30 -1.64 3.02
N LYS A 108 -14.33 -1.30 2.23
CA LYS A 108 -15.74 -1.41 2.61
C LYS A 108 -16.17 -2.86 2.86
N ALA A 109 -15.74 -3.80 2.01
CA ALA A 109 -16.05 -5.20 2.19
C ALA A 109 -15.48 -5.75 3.50
N LEU A 110 -14.23 -5.45 3.84
CA LEU A 110 -13.62 -5.85 5.11
C LEU A 110 -14.27 -5.16 6.31
N TYR A 111 -14.63 -3.87 6.19
CA TYR A 111 -15.35 -3.16 7.23
C TYR A 111 -16.70 -3.82 7.56
N ASN A 112 -17.42 -4.29 6.56
CA ASN A 112 -18.73 -4.95 6.77
C ASN A 112 -18.64 -6.26 7.56
N VAL A 113 -17.46 -6.90 7.60
CA VAL A 113 -17.26 -8.16 8.35
C VAL A 113 -17.09 -7.93 9.86
N ASN A 114 -16.35 -6.89 10.26
CA ASN A 114 -15.94 -6.73 11.65
C ASN A 114 -16.04 -5.30 12.20
N GLY A 115 -16.57 -4.35 11.42
CA GLY A 115 -16.69 -2.93 11.81
C GLY A 115 -15.34 -2.21 11.97
N LYS A 116 -14.23 -2.80 11.49
CA LYS A 116 -12.89 -2.18 11.56
C LYS A 116 -12.43 -1.70 10.20
N ILE A 117 -11.86 -0.51 10.16
CA ILE A 117 -11.31 0.08 8.93
C ILE A 117 -9.89 -0.43 8.73
N GLU A 118 -9.76 -1.51 7.96
CA GLU A 118 -8.54 -2.31 7.79
C GLU A 118 -7.69 -1.80 6.61
N VAL A 119 -7.27 -0.53 6.65
CA VAL A 119 -6.53 0.14 5.54
C VAL A 119 -5.28 -0.61 5.11
N SER A 120 -4.47 -1.03 6.08
CA SER A 120 -3.21 -1.74 5.81
C SER A 120 -3.44 -3.10 5.17
N PHE A 121 -4.46 -3.86 5.61
CA PHE A 121 -4.75 -5.16 5.03
C PHE A 121 -5.41 -5.05 3.65
N SER A 122 -6.22 -4.02 3.43
CA SER A 122 -6.79 -3.73 2.11
C SER A 122 -5.71 -3.42 1.08
N SER A 123 -4.73 -2.58 1.43
CA SER A 123 -3.60 -2.25 0.54
C SER A 123 -2.68 -3.45 0.28
N LYS A 124 -2.42 -4.28 1.28
CA LYS A 124 -1.63 -5.51 1.13
C LYS A 124 -2.28 -6.51 0.18
N LEU A 125 -3.61 -6.65 0.26
CA LEU A 125 -4.37 -7.48 -0.66
C LEU A 125 -4.22 -6.99 -2.10
N ILE A 126 -4.36 -5.69 -2.33
CA ILE A 126 -4.22 -5.08 -3.66
C ILE A 126 -2.79 -5.24 -4.17
N ALA A 127 -1.78 -4.90 -3.35
CA ALA A 127 -0.37 -4.97 -3.73
C ALA A 127 0.13 -6.41 -3.95
N ALA A 128 -0.52 -7.42 -3.37
CA ALA A 128 -0.21 -8.82 -3.65
C ALA A 128 -0.70 -9.25 -5.03
N VAL A 129 -1.77 -8.64 -5.55
CA VAL A 129 -2.31 -8.90 -6.90
C VAL A 129 -1.68 -8.00 -7.95
N ASP A 130 -1.46 -6.74 -7.60
CA ASP A 130 -0.85 -5.72 -8.46
C ASP A 130 0.37 -5.11 -7.76
N PRO A 131 1.58 -5.60 -8.05
CA PRO A 131 2.82 -5.10 -7.46
C PRO A 131 3.15 -3.64 -7.79
N THR A 132 2.39 -2.99 -8.66
CA THR A 132 2.57 -1.57 -8.97
C THR A 132 1.81 -0.66 -8.00
N ARG A 133 1.11 -1.25 -7.01
CA ARG A 133 0.36 -0.50 -6.00
C ARG A 133 1.13 -0.43 -4.68
N PRO A 134 1.17 0.74 -4.00
CA PRO A 134 1.88 0.89 -2.73
C PRO A 134 1.19 0.15 -1.58
N ILE A 135 1.96 -0.19 -0.56
CA ILE A 135 1.45 -0.77 0.68
C ILE A 135 1.28 0.34 1.73
N TRP A 136 0.08 0.44 2.30
CA TRP A 136 -0.17 1.27 3.46
C TRP A 136 0.49 0.66 4.70
N ASP A 137 1.62 1.22 5.09
CA ASP A 137 2.34 0.88 6.30
C ASP A 137 2.60 2.14 7.13
N SER A 138 2.60 2.03 8.46
CA SER A 138 2.80 3.17 9.35
C SER A 138 4.13 3.88 9.15
N ASN A 139 5.21 3.11 8.88
CA ASN A 139 6.52 3.69 8.61
C ASN A 139 6.52 4.48 7.29
N VAL A 140 5.87 3.93 6.26
CA VAL A 140 5.71 4.61 4.97
C VAL A 140 4.90 5.88 5.12
N LEU A 141 3.75 5.83 5.82
CA LEU A 141 2.92 7.01 6.08
C LEU A 141 3.68 8.11 6.82
N GLY A 142 4.47 7.75 7.85
CA GLY A 142 5.30 8.68 8.58
C GLY A 142 6.28 9.42 7.66
N LYS A 143 6.92 8.69 6.76
CA LYS A 143 7.89 9.26 5.79
C LYS A 143 7.23 10.08 4.68
N LEU A 144 5.98 9.76 4.33
CA LEU A 144 5.19 10.53 3.39
C LEU A 144 4.48 11.73 4.04
N GLY A 145 4.63 11.95 5.35
CA GLY A 145 3.95 13.02 6.09
C GLY A 145 2.43 12.84 6.24
N CYS A 146 1.90 11.65 5.91
CA CYS A 146 0.45 11.37 5.92
C CYS A 146 -0.05 10.76 7.23
N ALA A 147 0.85 10.46 8.19
CA ALA A 147 0.46 9.79 9.44
C ALA A 147 -0.50 10.65 10.27
N GLN A 148 -0.20 11.94 10.46
CA GLN A 148 -1.04 12.86 11.22
C GLN A 148 -2.43 13.00 10.61
N GLU A 149 -2.53 13.08 9.30
CA GLU A 149 -3.82 13.17 8.61
C GLU A 149 -4.73 11.96 8.83
N TRP A 150 -4.14 10.78 9.04
CA TRP A 150 -4.89 9.58 9.40
C TRP A 150 -5.31 9.60 10.87
N ASP A 151 -4.46 10.06 11.77
CA ASP A 151 -4.76 10.14 13.20
C ASP A 151 -5.85 11.18 13.49
N ASP A 152 -5.88 12.28 12.74
CA ASP A 152 -6.88 13.35 12.88
C ASP A 152 -8.32 12.89 12.66
N VAL A 153 -8.51 11.81 11.90
CA VAL A 153 -9.86 11.23 11.68
C VAL A 153 -10.24 10.11 12.64
N ALA A 154 -9.44 9.83 13.66
CA ALA A 154 -9.71 8.73 14.60
C ALA A 154 -11.07 8.85 15.30
N LYS A 155 -11.54 10.08 15.54
CA LYS A 155 -12.83 10.40 16.21
C LYS A 155 -13.98 10.61 15.23
N LYS A 156 -13.77 10.48 13.92
CA LYS A 156 -14.79 10.68 12.90
C LYS A 156 -15.66 9.43 12.71
N THR A 157 -16.77 9.61 12.03
CA THR A 157 -17.66 8.48 11.68
C THR A 157 -16.93 7.48 10.78
N PRO A 158 -17.35 6.20 10.74
CA PRO A 158 -16.76 5.22 9.85
C PRO A 158 -16.77 5.64 8.37
N ALA A 159 -17.82 6.30 7.91
CA ALA A 159 -17.94 6.79 6.55
C ALA A 159 -16.86 7.83 6.22
N GLU A 160 -16.68 8.84 7.08
CA GLU A 160 -15.66 9.88 6.94
C GLU A 160 -14.25 9.28 7.00
N ARG A 161 -14.03 8.30 7.86
CA ARG A 161 -12.74 7.60 7.96
C ARG A 161 -12.42 6.76 6.72
N ILE A 162 -13.41 6.08 6.16
CA ILE A 162 -13.25 5.33 4.91
C ILE A 162 -12.93 6.30 3.75
N GLU A 163 -13.67 7.39 3.65
CA GLU A 163 -13.42 8.42 2.64
C GLU A 163 -11.99 8.98 2.77
N ARG A 164 -11.57 9.33 3.99
CA ARG A 164 -10.21 9.83 4.23
C ARG A 164 -9.14 8.79 3.89
N ALA A 165 -9.36 7.52 4.24
CA ALA A 165 -8.45 6.44 3.87
C ALA A 165 -8.27 6.33 2.35
N VAL A 166 -9.35 6.45 1.59
CA VAL A 166 -9.31 6.43 0.12
C VAL A 166 -8.52 7.61 -0.43
N GLN A 167 -8.73 8.81 0.14
CA GLN A 167 -7.99 10.02 -0.26
C GLN A 167 -6.49 9.86 0.00
N ILE A 168 -6.11 9.45 1.20
CA ILE A 168 -4.70 9.24 1.57
C ILE A 168 -4.07 8.17 0.66
N TYR A 169 -4.77 7.07 0.40
CA TYR A 169 -4.25 6.01 -0.47
C TYR A 169 -4.00 6.49 -1.90
N ASN A 170 -4.93 7.29 -2.45
CA ASN A 170 -4.77 7.90 -3.77
C ASN A 170 -3.62 8.92 -3.79
N CYS A 171 -3.41 9.66 -2.69
CA CYS A 171 -2.26 10.56 -2.56
C CYS A 171 -0.94 9.79 -2.49
N MET A 172 -0.89 8.67 -1.77
CA MET A 172 0.28 7.79 -1.74
C MET A 172 0.63 7.30 -3.15
N ASP A 173 -0.34 6.81 -3.90
CA ASP A 173 -0.17 6.34 -5.28
C ASP A 173 0.49 7.40 -6.16
N LYS A 174 -0.08 8.62 -6.17
CA LYS A 174 0.47 9.77 -6.91
C LYS A 174 1.88 10.17 -6.43
N ALA A 175 2.14 10.08 -5.11
CA ALA A 175 3.45 10.41 -4.56
C ALA A 175 4.52 9.42 -5.02
N TYR A 176 4.18 8.11 -5.08
CA TYR A 176 5.07 7.10 -5.62
C TYR A 176 5.36 7.32 -7.10
N ASP A 177 4.33 7.57 -7.91
CA ASP A 177 4.49 7.85 -9.35
C ASP A 177 5.41 9.06 -9.57
N LYS A 178 5.17 10.15 -8.82
CA LYS A 178 5.99 11.37 -8.90
C LYS A 178 7.43 11.11 -8.48
N PHE A 179 7.65 10.37 -7.38
CA PHE A 179 8.99 10.03 -6.92
C PHE A 179 9.74 9.16 -7.92
N ILE A 180 9.10 8.10 -8.42
CA ILE A 180 9.70 7.19 -9.41
C ILE A 180 10.11 7.94 -10.69
N ALA A 181 9.32 8.93 -11.10
CA ALA A 181 9.61 9.77 -12.26
C ALA A 181 10.67 10.85 -12.00
N SER A 182 11.02 11.16 -10.74
CA SER A 182 12.03 12.15 -10.38
C SER A 182 13.46 11.66 -10.64
N GLU A 183 14.42 12.56 -10.65
CA GLU A 183 15.85 12.22 -10.75
C GLU A 183 16.32 11.44 -9.52
N GLU A 184 15.91 11.88 -8.33
CA GLU A 184 16.22 11.20 -7.07
C GLU A 184 15.64 9.80 -7.01
N GLY A 185 14.39 9.62 -7.42
CA GLY A 185 13.75 8.32 -7.45
C GLY A 185 14.46 7.35 -8.40
N ARG A 186 14.83 7.81 -9.59
CA ARG A 186 15.62 7.00 -10.54
C ARG A 186 17.00 6.65 -9.98
N ALA A 187 17.67 7.59 -9.32
CA ALA A 187 18.96 7.35 -8.67
C ALA A 187 18.85 6.31 -7.54
N CYS A 188 17.81 6.41 -6.69
CA CYS A 188 17.54 5.44 -5.62
C CYS A 188 17.23 4.05 -6.16
N ILE A 189 16.38 3.94 -7.18
CA ILE A 189 16.05 2.67 -7.82
C ILE A 189 17.30 2.08 -8.50
N GLY A 190 18.09 2.90 -9.20
CA GLY A 190 19.35 2.46 -9.79
C GLY A 190 20.37 1.99 -8.75
N LYS A 191 20.39 2.56 -7.55
CA LYS A 191 21.21 2.09 -6.43
C LYS A 191 20.70 0.75 -5.89
N PHE A 192 19.38 0.59 -5.72
CA PHE A 192 18.75 -0.68 -5.36
C PHE A 192 19.16 -1.79 -6.34
N ASP A 193 19.05 -1.53 -7.65
CA ASP A 193 19.35 -2.49 -8.71
C ASP A 193 20.84 -2.88 -8.76
N ARG A 194 21.76 -1.97 -8.39
CA ARG A 194 23.19 -2.29 -8.26
C ARG A 194 23.50 -3.15 -7.04
N ILE A 195 22.84 -2.92 -5.92
CA ILE A 195 23.06 -3.67 -4.67
C ILE A 195 22.42 -5.06 -4.77
N LEU A 196 21.25 -5.16 -5.39
CA LEU A 196 20.45 -6.37 -5.52
C LEU A 196 20.13 -6.71 -6.99
N PRO A 197 21.17 -6.95 -7.85
CA PRO A 197 20.98 -7.12 -9.28
C PRO A 197 20.08 -8.31 -9.65
N ARG A 198 20.01 -9.32 -8.78
CA ARG A 198 19.15 -10.50 -8.93
C ARG A 198 17.66 -10.14 -9.00
N TYR A 199 17.25 -9.00 -8.41
CA TYR A 199 15.86 -8.58 -8.31
C TYR A 199 15.48 -7.42 -9.23
N LYS A 200 16.43 -6.91 -10.01
CA LYS A 200 16.28 -5.74 -10.88
C LYS A 200 15.01 -5.83 -11.74
N ASP A 201 14.84 -6.94 -12.44
CA ASP A 201 13.74 -7.15 -13.41
C ASP A 201 12.56 -7.96 -12.81
N LYS A 202 12.64 -8.33 -11.52
CA LYS A 202 11.62 -9.11 -10.82
C LYS A 202 10.67 -8.27 -9.98
N LEU A 203 11.10 -7.07 -9.61
CA LEU A 203 10.31 -6.16 -8.78
C LEU A 203 9.87 -4.94 -9.59
N SER A 204 8.63 -4.49 -9.37
CA SER A 204 8.18 -3.19 -9.85
C SER A 204 8.97 -2.07 -9.16
N ASN A 205 9.07 -0.89 -9.78
CA ASN A 205 9.70 0.26 -9.15
C ASN A 205 8.98 0.69 -7.87
N VAL A 206 7.65 0.57 -7.82
CA VAL A 206 6.86 0.81 -6.59
C VAL A 206 7.33 -0.12 -5.48
N LYS A 207 7.53 -1.40 -5.76
CA LYS A 207 7.96 -2.36 -4.74
C LYS A 207 9.40 -2.13 -4.30
N LYS A 208 10.29 -1.69 -5.19
CA LYS A 208 11.65 -1.26 -4.82
C LYS A 208 11.60 -0.07 -3.87
N VAL A 209 10.75 0.93 -4.15
CA VAL A 209 10.53 2.08 -3.27
C VAL A 209 9.94 1.66 -1.93
N ASP A 210 8.96 0.74 -1.89
CA ASP A 210 8.44 0.16 -0.64
C ASP A 210 9.58 -0.41 0.23
N TYR A 211 10.48 -1.20 -0.35
CA TYR A 211 11.61 -1.79 0.38
C TYR A 211 12.60 -0.73 0.86
N ILE A 212 12.86 0.29 0.06
CA ILE A 212 13.73 1.41 0.44
C ILE A 212 13.14 2.15 1.65
N LEU A 213 11.84 2.53 1.57
CA LEU A 213 11.15 3.23 2.64
C LEU A 213 11.02 2.39 3.92
N TRP A 214 10.89 1.09 3.77
CA TRP A 214 10.74 0.16 4.90
C TRP A 214 12.07 -0.13 5.59
N GLY A 215 13.17 -0.11 4.85
CA GLY A 215 14.51 -0.39 5.33
C GLY A 215 15.23 0.79 5.96
N THR A 216 14.79 2.02 5.71
CA THR A 216 15.34 3.23 6.35
C THR A 216 14.60 3.55 7.64
N LYS A 217 15.30 3.90 8.73
CA LYS A 217 14.73 4.31 10.02
C LYS A 217 14.35 5.78 10.03
#